data_8615eb8f086645e52252d95cf3c4d2f6
#
_entry.id   8615eb8f086645e52252d95cf3c4d2f6
#
_cell.length_a   1.000
_cell.length_b   1.000
_cell.length_c   1.000
_cell.angle_alpha   90.00
_cell.angle_beta   90.00
_cell.angle_gamma   90.00
#
_symmetry.space_group_name_H-M   'P 1'
#
loop_
_entity.id
_entity.type
_entity.pdbx_description
1 polymer ?
#
loop_
_entity_poly.entity_id
_entity_poly.type
_entity_poly.pdbx_seq_one_letter_code
_entity_poly.pdbx_strand_id
1 'polypeptide(L)'
;VKEKLVKKSLKNINKKTKLIHFGGWKKLNQKKVSKKFFNSEILKVLNIPIDSVLDIYGFTEQLGNVYVSEGNSGKRVGSYAHVIIRDINTLEEVEDGKSGFIQCLSPLSLSYPGFSILNDDIGKIVKRENRKGTEILEFEIQDRVENLEPRGCGDTLPSNYYE
;
A
#
# COMPACT_ATOMS: atom_id res chain seq x y z
N VAL A 1 -29.13 -6.73 -12.48
CA VAL A 1 -29.78 -7.14 -11.21
C VAL A 1 -28.78 -7.08 -10.06
N LYS A 2 -27.56 -7.65 -10.17
CA LYS A 2 -26.52 -7.61 -9.12
C LYS A 2 -26.13 -6.18 -8.71
N GLU A 3 -25.96 -5.28 -9.67
CA GLU A 3 -25.56 -3.88 -9.42
C GLU A 3 -26.65 -3.09 -8.64
N LYS A 4 -27.92 -3.35 -8.90
CA LYS A 4 -29.06 -2.74 -8.20
C LYS A 4 -29.18 -3.21 -6.74
N LEU A 5 -28.88 -4.49 -6.48
CA LEU A 5 -28.90 -5.08 -5.14
C LEU A 5 -27.77 -4.52 -4.26
N VAL A 6 -26.56 -4.39 -4.81
CA VAL A 6 -25.42 -3.79 -4.11
C VAL A 6 -25.73 -2.33 -3.74
N LYS A 7 -26.21 -1.51 -4.68
CA LYS A 7 -26.58 -0.11 -4.41
C LYS A 7 -27.70 0.04 -3.35
N LYS A 8 -28.60 -0.92 -3.23
CA LYS A 8 -29.68 -0.87 -2.23
C LYS A 8 -29.21 -1.28 -0.84
N SER A 9 -28.32 -2.25 -0.71
CA SER A 9 -27.80 -2.73 0.57
C SER A 9 -26.80 -1.75 1.22
N LEU A 10 -26.14 -0.89 0.42
CA LEU A 10 -25.11 0.04 0.88
C LEU A 10 -25.63 1.43 1.25
N LYS A 11 -26.93 1.73 1.05
CA LYS A 11 -27.51 3.05 1.33
C LYS A 11 -27.50 3.48 2.80
N ASN A 12 -27.31 2.55 3.74
CA ASN A 12 -27.37 2.79 5.18
C ASN A 12 -26.02 2.56 5.88
N ILE A 13 -24.89 2.69 5.17
CA ILE A 13 -23.58 2.57 5.80
C ILE A 13 -23.36 3.76 6.74
N ASN A 14 -22.98 3.46 7.98
CA ASN A 14 -22.62 4.47 8.96
C ASN A 14 -21.41 5.27 8.44
N LYS A 15 -21.46 6.61 8.52
CA LYS A 15 -20.34 7.51 8.14
C LYS A 15 -19.04 7.25 8.92
N LYS A 16 -19.13 6.56 10.06
CA LYS A 16 -17.96 6.11 10.84
C LYS A 16 -17.34 4.81 10.31
N THR A 17 -17.98 4.14 9.34
CA THR A 17 -17.44 2.92 8.72
C THR A 17 -16.14 3.22 8.02
N LYS A 18 -15.15 2.36 8.22
CA LYS A 18 -13.88 2.38 7.49
C LYS A 18 -13.83 1.24 6.49
N LEU A 19 -13.38 1.52 5.28
CA LEU A 19 -13.07 0.51 4.28
C LEU A 19 -11.57 0.25 4.33
N ILE A 20 -11.19 -0.99 4.56
CA ILE A 20 -9.79 -1.42 4.53
C ILE A 20 -9.60 -2.30 3.30
N HIS A 21 -8.61 -1.97 2.49
CA HIS A 21 -8.19 -2.82 1.37
C HIS A 21 -6.66 -2.99 1.37
N PHE A 22 -6.20 -4.04 0.71
CA PHE A 22 -4.78 -4.38 0.60
C PHE A 22 -4.52 -5.17 -0.69
N GLY A 23 -3.24 -5.27 -1.05
CA GLY A 23 -2.77 -5.98 -2.23
C GLY A 23 -2.64 -5.08 -3.46
N GLY A 24 -1.90 -5.59 -4.43
CA GLY A 24 -1.66 -4.94 -5.73
C GLY A 24 -2.56 -5.49 -6.82
N TRP A 25 -2.49 -4.89 -8.01
CA TRP A 25 -3.28 -5.29 -9.18
C TRP A 25 -2.88 -6.64 -9.76
N LYS A 26 -1.62 -7.09 -9.56
CA LYS A 26 -1.13 -8.41 -9.97
C LYS A 26 -1.60 -8.82 -11.39
N LYS A 27 -2.33 -9.92 -11.50
CA LYS A 27 -2.93 -10.40 -12.77
C LYS A 27 -3.92 -9.39 -13.40
N LEU A 28 -4.44 -8.44 -12.63
CA LEU A 28 -5.33 -7.38 -13.11
C LEU A 28 -4.59 -6.10 -13.49
N ASN A 29 -3.26 -6.13 -13.68
CA ASN A 29 -2.46 -4.93 -13.95
C ASN A 29 -2.94 -4.15 -15.18
N GLN A 30 -3.47 -4.82 -16.20
CA GLN A 30 -4.09 -4.18 -17.36
C GLN A 30 -5.35 -3.34 -17.02
N LYS A 31 -5.99 -3.64 -15.88
CA LYS A 31 -7.16 -2.91 -15.35
C LYS A 31 -6.77 -1.90 -14.26
N LYS A 32 -5.46 -1.69 -14.05
CA LYS A 32 -4.93 -0.77 -13.03
C LYS A 32 -5.46 0.65 -13.25
N VAL A 33 -6.00 1.22 -12.20
CA VAL A 33 -6.46 2.61 -12.17
C VAL A 33 -5.69 3.39 -11.11
N SER A 34 -5.69 4.72 -11.20
CA SER A 34 -5.05 5.54 -10.18
C SER A 34 -5.77 5.41 -8.84
N LYS A 35 -5.03 5.55 -7.73
CA LYS A 35 -5.56 5.56 -6.37
C LYS A 35 -6.69 6.58 -6.19
N LYS A 36 -6.53 7.78 -6.76
CA LYS A 36 -7.56 8.84 -6.73
C LYS A 36 -8.86 8.38 -7.41
N PHE A 37 -8.74 7.74 -8.58
CA PHE A 37 -9.92 7.24 -9.29
C PHE A 37 -10.59 6.12 -8.50
N PHE A 38 -9.82 5.12 -8.03
CA PHE A 38 -10.34 4.03 -7.22
C PHE A 38 -11.10 4.56 -5.99
N ASN A 39 -10.48 5.45 -5.21
CA ASN A 39 -11.11 6.05 -4.05
C ASN A 39 -12.37 6.82 -4.41
N SER A 40 -12.38 7.58 -5.52
CA SER A 40 -13.56 8.31 -5.95
C SER A 40 -14.76 7.41 -6.26
N GLU A 41 -14.52 6.24 -6.86
CA GLU A 41 -15.57 5.26 -7.12
C GLU A 41 -16.10 4.62 -5.82
N ILE A 42 -15.22 4.31 -4.88
CA ILE A 42 -15.61 3.83 -3.54
C ILE A 42 -16.51 4.84 -2.83
N LEU A 43 -16.14 6.13 -2.85
CA LEU A 43 -16.91 7.18 -2.21
C LEU A 43 -18.32 7.32 -2.82
N LYS A 44 -18.44 7.21 -4.14
CA LYS A 44 -19.75 7.25 -4.84
C LYS A 44 -20.68 6.10 -4.40
N VAL A 45 -20.10 4.93 -4.12
CA VAL A 45 -20.88 3.74 -3.76
C VAL A 45 -21.20 3.71 -2.28
N LEU A 46 -20.24 3.99 -1.40
CA LEU A 46 -20.34 3.83 0.04
C LEU A 46 -20.78 5.10 0.78
N ASN A 47 -20.63 6.26 0.17
CA ASN A 47 -20.95 7.57 0.79
C ASN A 47 -20.25 7.77 2.15
N ILE A 48 -19.00 7.36 2.27
CA ILE A 48 -18.14 7.52 3.45
C ILE A 48 -17.12 8.64 3.20
N PRO A 49 -16.51 9.25 4.25
CA PRO A 49 -15.43 10.21 4.09
C PRO A 49 -14.20 9.60 3.40
N ILE A 50 -13.46 10.39 2.64
CA ILE A 50 -12.24 9.94 1.93
C ILE A 50 -11.22 9.31 2.89
N ASP A 51 -11.03 9.90 4.08
CA ASP A 51 -10.10 9.44 5.10
C ASP A 51 -10.54 8.13 5.78
N SER A 52 -11.75 7.65 5.44
CA SER A 52 -12.25 6.34 5.87
C SER A 52 -11.84 5.21 4.93
N VAL A 53 -11.23 5.51 3.79
CA VAL A 53 -10.67 4.50 2.87
C VAL A 53 -9.21 4.29 3.25
N LEU A 54 -8.92 3.12 3.80
CA LEU A 54 -7.59 2.72 4.28
C LEU A 54 -6.98 1.71 3.32
N ASP A 55 -5.81 2.05 2.79
CA ASP A 55 -5.04 1.16 1.94
C ASP A 55 -3.81 0.68 2.70
N ILE A 56 -3.70 -0.63 2.91
CA ILE A 56 -2.65 -1.27 3.71
C ILE A 56 -1.59 -1.87 2.81
N TYR A 57 -0.33 -1.68 3.18
CA TYR A 57 0.82 -2.36 2.63
C TYR A 57 1.59 -3.08 3.72
N GLY A 58 2.04 -4.29 3.44
CA GLY A 58 2.85 -5.12 4.31
C GLY A 58 3.23 -6.40 3.62
N PHE A 59 4.18 -7.12 4.18
CA PHE A 59 4.71 -8.37 3.65
C PHE A 59 5.14 -9.29 4.79
N THR A 60 5.17 -10.59 4.52
CA THR A 60 5.39 -11.63 5.53
C THR A 60 6.81 -11.63 6.09
N GLU A 61 7.77 -11.13 5.33
CA GLU A 61 9.18 -11.02 5.71
C GLU A 61 9.42 -9.97 6.81
N GLN A 62 8.44 -9.10 7.08
CA GLN A 62 8.49 -8.10 8.17
C GLN A 62 7.20 -8.12 8.99
N LEU A 63 6.94 -9.22 9.68
CA LEU A 63 5.77 -9.39 10.52
C LEU A 63 5.67 -8.32 11.62
N GLY A 64 4.42 -7.92 11.92
CA GLY A 64 4.12 -6.92 12.94
C GLY A 64 4.21 -5.48 12.45
N ASN A 65 4.66 -5.24 11.22
CA ASN A 65 4.72 -3.91 10.62
C ASN A 65 3.78 -3.79 9.42
N VAL A 66 2.92 -2.79 9.45
CA VAL A 66 2.01 -2.44 8.36
C VAL A 66 2.06 -0.95 8.09
N TYR A 67 2.06 -0.59 6.82
CA TYR A 67 2.08 0.79 6.35
C TYR A 67 0.69 1.14 5.83
N VAL A 68 0.05 2.12 6.44
CA VAL A 68 -1.33 2.50 6.14
C VAL A 68 -1.37 3.86 5.49
N SER A 69 -2.15 4.00 4.44
CA SER A 69 -2.52 5.31 3.90
C SER A 69 -4.01 5.56 4.08
N GLU A 70 -4.36 6.80 4.41
CA GLU A 70 -5.72 7.29 4.54
C GLU A 70 -6.08 8.09 3.28
N GLY A 71 -7.15 7.69 2.59
CA GLY A 71 -7.58 8.33 1.37
C GLY A 71 -6.47 8.37 0.30
N ASN A 72 -6.10 9.57 -0.10
CA ASN A 72 -5.08 9.78 -1.13
C ASN A 72 -3.67 10.07 -0.60
N SER A 73 -3.42 9.94 0.72
CA SER A 73 -2.09 10.12 1.31
C SER A 73 -1.11 9.01 0.90
N GLY A 74 0.19 9.20 1.15
CA GLY A 74 1.19 8.15 1.09
C GLY A 74 1.01 7.11 2.19
N LYS A 75 1.77 6.04 2.12
CA LYS A 75 1.88 5.02 3.19
C LYS A 75 2.65 5.61 4.35
N ARG A 76 2.04 5.75 5.51
CA ARG A 76 2.69 6.30 6.69
C ARG A 76 3.61 5.28 7.34
N VAL A 77 4.81 5.70 7.66
CA VAL A 77 5.79 4.93 8.42
C VAL A 77 5.53 5.13 9.90
N GLY A 78 5.46 4.04 10.66
CA GLY A 78 5.31 4.08 12.12
C GLY A 78 6.58 4.61 12.80
N SER A 79 6.46 5.19 13.99
CA SER A 79 7.59 5.78 14.73
C SER A 79 8.69 4.77 15.13
N TYR A 80 8.39 3.48 15.10
CA TYR A 80 9.33 2.37 15.36
C TYR A 80 9.92 1.75 14.08
N ALA A 81 9.59 2.30 12.92
CA ALA A 81 10.03 1.81 11.62
C ALA A 81 10.67 2.94 10.82
N HIS A 82 11.42 2.57 9.80
CA HIS A 82 11.96 3.52 8.83
C HIS A 82 11.90 2.93 7.43
N VAL A 83 11.83 3.80 6.42
CA VAL A 83 11.84 3.41 5.00
C VAL A 83 12.90 4.22 4.28
N ILE A 84 13.74 3.52 3.52
CA ILE A 84 14.77 4.10 2.67
C ILE A 84 14.45 3.70 1.23
N ILE A 85 14.59 4.62 0.30
CA ILE A 85 14.51 4.31 -1.12
C ILE A 85 15.92 4.16 -1.67
N ARG A 86 16.19 3.01 -2.31
CA ARG A 86 17.49 2.64 -2.84
C ARG A 86 17.52 2.72 -4.36
N ASP A 87 18.57 3.32 -4.91
CA ASP A 87 18.81 3.28 -6.35
C ASP A 87 18.84 1.83 -6.85
N ILE A 88 18.21 1.56 -8.00
CA ILE A 88 18.05 0.20 -8.53
C ILE A 88 19.36 -0.42 -9.04
N ASN A 89 20.40 0.37 -9.30
CA ASN A 89 21.69 -0.08 -9.82
C ASN A 89 22.77 -0.08 -8.73
N THR A 90 22.83 0.99 -7.94
CA THR A 90 23.91 1.19 -6.96
C THR A 90 23.53 0.77 -5.55
N LEU A 91 22.22 0.65 -5.25
CA LEU A 91 21.65 0.43 -3.93
C LEU A 91 21.98 1.55 -2.92
N GLU A 92 22.50 2.68 -3.38
CA GLU A 92 22.66 3.85 -2.54
C GLU A 92 21.31 4.51 -2.26
N GLU A 93 21.20 5.24 -1.15
CA GLU A 93 19.99 5.99 -0.83
C GLU A 93 19.80 7.13 -1.84
N VAL A 94 18.55 7.27 -2.33
CA VAL A 94 18.19 8.36 -3.23
C VAL A 94 17.48 9.49 -2.48
N GLU A 95 17.50 10.68 -3.06
CA GLU A 95 16.77 11.83 -2.52
C GLU A 95 15.25 11.63 -2.53
N ASP A 96 14.54 12.28 -1.60
CA ASP A 96 13.08 12.27 -1.54
C ASP A 96 12.46 12.67 -2.89
N GLY A 97 11.45 11.94 -3.31
CA GLY A 97 10.78 12.12 -4.60
C GLY A 97 11.36 11.28 -5.75
N LYS A 98 12.59 10.77 -5.63
CA LYS A 98 13.16 9.84 -6.61
C LYS A 98 12.65 8.41 -6.36
N SER A 99 12.51 7.65 -7.43
CA SER A 99 12.03 6.26 -7.42
C SER A 99 13.19 5.28 -7.25
N GLY A 100 12.95 4.19 -6.52
CA GLY A 100 13.92 3.11 -6.33
C GLY A 100 13.31 1.96 -5.53
N PHE A 101 14.12 0.97 -5.17
CA PHE A 101 13.71 -0.13 -4.32
C PHE A 101 13.33 0.35 -2.92
N ILE A 102 12.29 -0.24 -2.36
CA ILE A 102 11.83 0.07 -1.01
C ILE A 102 12.59 -0.82 -0.01
N GLN A 103 13.44 -0.23 0.83
CA GLN A 103 14.02 -0.90 1.98
C GLN A 103 13.25 -0.51 3.24
N CYS A 104 12.73 -1.52 3.94
CA CYS A 104 11.97 -1.35 5.18
C CYS A 104 12.80 -1.79 6.37
N LEU A 105 12.87 -0.95 7.41
CA LEU A 105 13.58 -1.18 8.66
C LEU A 105 12.58 -1.23 9.81
N SER A 106 12.69 -2.24 10.69
CA SER A 106 11.86 -2.35 11.88
C SER A 106 12.51 -3.24 12.95
N PRO A 107 12.49 -2.85 14.22
CA PRO A 107 13.01 -3.66 15.32
C PRO A 107 12.05 -4.77 15.78
N LEU A 108 10.87 -4.92 15.17
CA LEU A 108 9.82 -5.82 15.66
C LEU A 108 10.08 -7.31 15.37
N SER A 109 10.94 -7.62 14.40
CA SER A 109 11.26 -9.01 14.02
C SER A 109 12.27 -9.61 15.00
N LEU A 110 11.80 -10.41 15.95
CA LEU A 110 12.64 -11.04 16.97
C LEU A 110 12.99 -12.50 16.68
N SER A 111 12.21 -13.19 15.87
CA SER A 111 12.34 -14.62 15.60
C SER A 111 13.21 -14.97 14.38
N TYR A 112 13.51 -13.98 13.53
CA TYR A 112 14.36 -14.12 12.34
C TYR A 112 14.88 -12.72 11.93
N PRO A 113 15.91 -12.61 11.05
CA PRO A 113 16.56 -11.34 10.73
C PRO A 113 15.73 -10.46 9.77
N GLY A 114 14.47 -10.15 10.14
CA GLY A 114 13.56 -9.29 9.37
C GLY A 114 13.67 -7.80 9.72
N PHE A 115 14.71 -7.37 10.43
CA PHE A 115 14.91 -5.98 10.84
C PHE A 115 15.24 -5.03 9.69
N SER A 116 15.75 -5.54 8.57
CA SER A 116 16.08 -4.77 7.37
C SER A 116 15.77 -5.61 6.14
N ILE A 117 14.74 -5.24 5.40
CA ILE A 117 14.27 -5.97 4.21
C ILE A 117 14.31 -5.04 3.01
N LEU A 118 15.10 -5.38 2.00
CA LEU A 118 15.04 -4.78 0.68
C LEU A 118 13.97 -5.50 -0.12
N ASN A 119 12.94 -4.77 -0.55
CA ASN A 119 11.81 -5.34 -1.25
C ASN A 119 11.94 -5.17 -2.77
N ASP A 120 11.27 -6.05 -3.52
CA ASP A 120 11.16 -5.98 -4.98
C ASP A 120 10.18 -4.89 -5.47
N ASP A 121 9.52 -4.20 -4.56
CA ASP A 121 8.60 -3.11 -4.89
C ASP A 121 9.38 -1.80 -5.10
N ILE A 122 8.97 -1.06 -6.13
CA ILE A 122 9.50 0.27 -6.46
C ILE A 122 8.60 1.33 -5.85
N GLY A 123 9.21 2.29 -5.18
CA GLY A 123 8.50 3.40 -4.58
C GLY A 123 9.33 4.66 -4.46
N LYS A 124 8.76 5.66 -3.83
CA LYS A 124 9.44 6.93 -3.52
C LYS A 124 8.91 7.53 -2.23
N ILE A 125 9.73 8.31 -1.55
CA ILE A 125 9.29 9.16 -0.44
C ILE A 125 8.49 10.33 -1.03
N VAL A 126 7.28 10.54 -0.52
CA VAL A 126 6.39 11.64 -0.97
C VAL A 126 6.20 12.71 0.09
N LYS A 127 6.56 12.41 1.34
CA LYS A 127 6.50 13.36 2.43
C LYS A 127 7.52 13.02 3.51
N ARG A 128 8.26 14.04 3.93
CA ARG A 128 9.15 14.00 5.08
C ARG A 128 8.99 15.31 5.86
N GLU A 129 8.50 15.21 7.08
CA GLU A 129 8.29 16.36 7.97
C GLU A 129 8.83 16.03 9.37
N ASN A 130 9.42 17.01 10.03
CA ASN A 130 9.72 16.90 11.46
C ASN A 130 8.70 17.72 12.26
N ARG A 131 7.90 17.07 13.09
CA ARG A 131 6.93 17.70 13.97
C ARG A 131 7.32 17.45 15.43
N LYS A 132 7.77 18.48 16.13
CA LYS A 132 8.11 18.42 17.57
C LYS A 132 9.08 17.26 17.90
N GLY A 133 10.10 17.07 17.07
CA GLY A 133 11.10 16.02 17.26
C GLY A 133 10.69 14.62 16.77
N THR A 134 9.51 14.48 16.17
CA THR A 134 9.07 13.22 15.54
C THR A 134 9.07 13.38 14.02
N GLU A 135 9.80 12.51 13.34
CA GLU A 135 9.76 12.43 11.88
C GLU A 135 8.43 11.80 11.42
N ILE A 136 7.75 12.47 10.49
CA ILE A 136 6.61 11.93 9.75
C ILE A 136 7.09 11.61 8.35
N LEU A 137 7.11 10.33 8.02
CA LEU A 137 7.55 9.81 6.73
C LEU A 137 6.38 9.12 6.02
N GLU A 138 6.15 9.50 4.76
CA GLU A 138 5.16 8.84 3.91
C GLU A 138 5.82 8.47 2.56
N PHE A 139 5.51 7.28 2.05
CA PHE A 139 5.99 6.80 0.76
C PHE A 139 4.85 6.28 -0.11
N GLU A 140 5.08 6.21 -1.41
CA GLU A 140 4.18 5.62 -2.39
C GLU A 140 4.82 4.40 -3.03
N ILE A 141 4.03 3.36 -3.25
CA ILE A 141 4.39 2.22 -4.08
C ILE A 141 3.95 2.52 -5.49
N GLN A 142 4.88 2.47 -6.43
CA GLN A 142 4.64 2.80 -7.84
C GLN A 142 4.43 1.56 -8.68
N ASP A 143 5.35 0.59 -8.53
CA ASP A 143 5.35 -0.63 -9.31
C ASP A 143 6.12 -1.74 -8.59
N ARG A 144 6.29 -2.85 -9.25
CA ARG A 144 7.15 -3.97 -8.86
C ARG A 144 8.08 -4.30 -10.02
N VAL A 145 9.28 -4.79 -9.69
CA VAL A 145 10.22 -5.21 -10.73
C VAL A 145 9.57 -6.28 -11.60
N GLU A 146 9.56 -6.04 -12.91
CA GLU A 146 9.07 -7.01 -13.90
C GLU A 146 9.97 -8.26 -13.91
N ASN A 147 9.37 -9.41 -14.19
CA ASN A 147 10.02 -10.73 -14.28
C ASN A 147 10.36 -11.46 -12.97
N LEU A 148 9.87 -11.00 -11.83
CA LEU A 148 9.88 -11.80 -10.63
C LEU A 148 8.62 -12.69 -10.57
N GLU A 149 8.77 -13.91 -10.10
CA GLU A 149 7.63 -14.80 -9.89
C GLU A 149 6.58 -14.12 -9.00
N PRO A 150 5.29 -14.18 -9.37
CA PRO A 150 4.23 -13.65 -8.52
C PRO A 150 4.29 -14.33 -7.15
N ARG A 151 4.43 -13.54 -6.07
CA ARG A 151 4.45 -14.03 -4.69
C ARG A 151 3.28 -13.45 -3.92
N GLY A 152 2.44 -14.32 -3.37
CA GLY A 152 1.35 -13.93 -2.50
C GLY A 152 0.11 -14.83 -2.62
N CYS A 153 -0.78 -14.75 -1.63
CA CYS A 153 -1.95 -15.64 -1.50
C CYS A 153 -2.90 -15.63 -2.70
N GLY A 154 -2.97 -14.52 -3.45
CA GLY A 154 -3.84 -14.42 -4.64
C GLY A 154 -3.25 -15.00 -5.92
N ASP A 155 -1.96 -15.36 -5.94
CA ASP A 155 -1.28 -15.79 -7.16
C ASP A 155 -1.48 -17.28 -7.44
N THR A 156 -2.00 -18.03 -6.46
CA THR A 156 -2.33 -19.46 -6.57
C THR A 156 -3.73 -19.71 -7.12
N LEU A 157 -4.56 -18.69 -7.29
CA LEU A 157 -5.91 -18.86 -7.85
C LEU A 157 -5.86 -19.05 -9.37
N PRO A 158 -6.63 -20.02 -9.93
CA PRO A 158 -6.76 -20.19 -11.36
C PRO A 158 -7.25 -18.92 -12.06
N SER A 159 -6.79 -18.67 -13.30
CA SER A 159 -7.13 -17.46 -14.07
C SER A 159 -8.63 -17.25 -14.33
N ASN A 160 -9.42 -18.32 -14.33
CA ASN A 160 -10.87 -18.32 -14.55
C ASN A 160 -11.69 -17.69 -13.40
N TYR A 161 -11.07 -17.36 -12.26
CA TYR A 161 -11.76 -16.64 -11.18
C TYR A 161 -11.84 -15.11 -11.40
N TYR A 162 -11.21 -14.60 -12.46
CA TYR A 162 -11.12 -13.16 -12.75
C TYR A 162 -11.92 -12.72 -13.99
N GLU A 163 -12.70 -13.64 -14.62
CA GLU A 163 -13.59 -13.34 -15.74
C GLU A 163 -15.00 -12.90 -15.30
#